data_2f6b397c98ebb4343e41e9516f75b349
#
_entry.id   2f6b397c98ebb4343e41e9516f75b349
#
_cell.length_a   1.000
_cell.length_b   1.000
_cell.length_c   1.000
_cell.angle_alpha   90.00
_cell.angle_beta   90.00
_cell.angle_gamma   90.00
#
_symmetry.space_group_name_H-M   'P 1'
#
loop_
_entity.id
_entity.type
_entity.pdbx_description
1 polymer ?
#
loop_
_entity_poly.entity_id
_entity_poly.type
_entity_poly.pdbx_seq_one_letter_code
_entity_poly.pdbx_strand_id
1 'polypeptide(L)'
;QFSKPIHAIFICVGGGGLIAGMAAYIKYLRPEIKVIGVEPEDSNCLQAAMKAGKRVVLDEVGIFADGVAVKQIGKYPWEICKDHVDEVITVSTDEICAAIKDVFEDTRSIAEPAGALGVAGIKKYIEREKVEGENLIATLSGANMNFDRLRYISERTEVGEKREAILAVTIPEKPGAFKTFINALHKRSITEFNYRYADATNATIFVGIQIAAGGHGREDLVQDLRESGYSVVDLTDSDLAKQHIRHMVGGHAPTITNEKVFQFEFPEPPGALLKF
;
A
#
# COMPACT_ATOMS: atom_id res chain seq x y z
N GLN A 1 -6.45 -32.16 5.40
CA GLN A 1 -6.77 -32.12 3.96
C GLN A 1 -8.04 -31.30 3.75
N PHE A 2 -7.95 -30.27 2.93
CA PHE A 2 -9.10 -29.40 2.62
C PHE A 2 -10.00 -30.11 1.60
N SER A 3 -11.23 -30.39 1.96
CA SER A 3 -12.17 -31.20 1.17
C SER A 3 -13.18 -30.38 0.36
N LYS A 4 -13.23 -29.04 0.59
CA LYS A 4 -14.15 -28.18 -0.14
C LYS A 4 -13.57 -27.76 -1.50
N PRO A 5 -14.40 -27.38 -2.49
CA PRO A 5 -13.91 -26.79 -3.72
C PRO A 5 -13.06 -25.54 -3.43
N ILE A 6 -11.96 -25.39 -4.16
CA ILE A 6 -11.08 -24.20 -4.08
C ILE A 6 -11.29 -23.40 -5.35
N HIS A 7 -11.64 -22.12 -5.21
CA HIS A 7 -11.84 -21.24 -6.34
C HIS A 7 -10.50 -20.72 -6.89
N ALA A 8 -9.63 -20.19 -6.01
CA ALA A 8 -8.35 -19.64 -6.41
C ALA A 8 -7.29 -19.76 -5.31
N ILE A 9 -6.02 -19.79 -5.74
CA ILE A 9 -4.84 -19.76 -4.86
C ILE A 9 -3.98 -18.55 -5.24
N PHE A 10 -3.63 -17.73 -4.23
CA PHE A 10 -2.87 -16.51 -4.35
C PHE A 10 -1.44 -16.73 -3.85
N ILE A 11 -0.47 -16.46 -4.72
CA ILE A 11 0.93 -16.82 -4.48
C ILE A 11 1.80 -15.58 -4.71
N CYS A 12 2.64 -15.24 -3.72
CA CYS A 12 3.61 -14.16 -3.88
C CYS A 12 4.65 -14.49 -4.95
N VAL A 13 5.05 -13.47 -5.73
CA VAL A 13 5.97 -13.63 -6.85
C VAL A 13 7.18 -12.71 -6.72
N GLY A 14 8.36 -13.30 -6.67
CA GLY A 14 9.64 -12.64 -6.86
C GLY A 14 10.33 -13.27 -8.08
N GLY A 15 11.37 -14.08 -7.88
CA GLY A 15 12.01 -14.83 -8.98
C GLY A 15 11.15 -15.89 -9.68
N GLY A 16 9.94 -16.14 -9.16
CA GLY A 16 8.92 -17.01 -9.77
C GLY A 16 9.05 -18.51 -9.43
N GLY A 17 10.03 -18.92 -8.62
CA GLY A 17 10.21 -20.35 -8.30
C GLY A 17 9.02 -20.96 -7.57
N LEU A 18 8.49 -20.26 -6.56
CA LEU A 18 7.34 -20.72 -5.77
C LEU A 18 6.10 -20.89 -6.64
N ILE A 19 5.69 -19.82 -7.34
CA ILE A 19 4.47 -19.85 -8.15
C ILE A 19 4.57 -20.84 -9.30
N ALA A 20 5.73 -20.97 -9.97
CA ALA A 20 5.93 -21.92 -11.05
C ALA A 20 5.74 -23.36 -10.57
N GLY A 21 6.36 -23.73 -9.45
CA GLY A 21 6.23 -25.07 -8.87
C GLY A 21 4.79 -25.39 -8.45
N MET A 22 4.15 -24.45 -7.76
CA MET A 22 2.75 -24.61 -7.32
C MET A 22 1.81 -24.65 -8.51
N ALA A 23 1.94 -23.75 -9.49
CA ALA A 23 1.09 -23.70 -10.66
C ALA A 23 1.14 -25.00 -11.47
N ALA A 24 2.34 -25.50 -11.78
CA ALA A 24 2.52 -26.76 -12.49
C ALA A 24 1.82 -27.92 -11.76
N TYR A 25 2.02 -28.01 -10.44
CA TYR A 25 1.43 -29.11 -9.66
C TYR A 25 -0.08 -28.99 -9.51
N ILE A 26 -0.59 -27.80 -9.25
CA ILE A 26 -2.02 -27.55 -9.11
C ILE A 26 -2.74 -27.82 -10.43
N LYS A 27 -2.26 -27.27 -11.53
CA LYS A 27 -2.87 -27.47 -12.85
C LYS A 27 -2.82 -28.93 -13.33
N TYR A 28 -1.83 -29.67 -12.90
CA TYR A 28 -1.77 -31.11 -13.15
C TYR A 28 -2.85 -31.90 -12.39
N LEU A 29 -3.10 -31.57 -11.12
CA LEU A 29 -4.05 -32.31 -10.27
C LEU A 29 -5.48 -31.74 -10.32
N ARG A 30 -5.61 -30.44 -10.37
CA ARG A 30 -6.87 -29.69 -10.24
C ARG A 30 -6.86 -28.47 -11.18
N PRO A 31 -6.97 -28.70 -12.50
CA PRO A 31 -6.85 -27.63 -13.51
C PRO A 31 -7.92 -26.54 -13.39
N GLU A 32 -9.04 -26.83 -12.72
CA GLU A 32 -10.12 -25.87 -12.46
C GLU A 32 -9.76 -24.80 -11.45
N ILE A 33 -8.76 -25.01 -10.59
CA ILE A 33 -8.35 -24.03 -9.59
C ILE A 33 -7.57 -22.91 -10.26
N LYS A 34 -7.99 -21.67 -10.06
CA LYS A 34 -7.23 -20.51 -10.53
C LYS A 34 -5.93 -20.32 -9.74
N VAL A 35 -4.84 -20.12 -10.44
CA VAL A 35 -3.54 -19.79 -9.86
C VAL A 35 -3.25 -18.32 -10.14
N ILE A 36 -3.21 -17.51 -9.09
CA ILE A 36 -3.08 -16.05 -9.19
C ILE A 36 -1.75 -15.64 -8.54
N GLY A 37 -0.90 -15.00 -9.35
CA GLY A 37 0.33 -14.37 -8.85
C GLY A 37 0.01 -13.03 -8.19
N VAL A 38 0.72 -12.72 -7.10
CA VAL A 38 0.60 -11.42 -6.44
C VAL A 38 1.97 -10.77 -6.34
N GLU A 39 2.09 -9.56 -6.88
CA GLU A 39 3.32 -8.77 -6.91
C GLU A 39 3.09 -7.37 -6.33
N PRO A 40 4.11 -6.73 -5.74
CA PRO A 40 4.07 -5.29 -5.48
C PRO A 40 3.96 -4.50 -6.79
N GLU A 41 3.31 -3.34 -6.78
CA GLU A 41 3.20 -2.48 -7.96
C GLU A 41 4.57 -2.01 -8.49
N ASP A 42 5.52 -1.81 -7.58
CA ASP A 42 6.88 -1.37 -7.85
C ASP A 42 7.89 -2.51 -8.11
N SER A 43 7.43 -3.78 -8.14
CA SER A 43 8.25 -4.96 -8.39
C SER A 43 7.47 -6.06 -9.12
N ASN A 44 6.85 -5.73 -10.25
CA ASN A 44 5.87 -6.52 -10.98
C ASN A 44 6.45 -7.28 -12.20
N CYS A 45 7.57 -7.97 -12.02
CA CYS A 45 8.32 -8.57 -13.12
C CYS A 45 7.58 -9.69 -13.88
N LEU A 46 6.73 -10.47 -13.21
CA LEU A 46 5.90 -11.49 -13.88
C LEU A 46 4.75 -10.84 -14.65
N GLN A 47 4.06 -9.85 -14.07
CA GLN A 47 3.00 -9.13 -14.78
C GLN A 47 3.55 -8.46 -16.07
N ALA A 48 4.71 -7.82 -15.98
CA ALA A 48 5.37 -7.21 -17.13
C ALA A 48 5.73 -8.26 -18.20
N ALA A 49 6.24 -9.44 -17.78
CA ALA A 49 6.54 -10.52 -18.67
C ALA A 49 5.28 -11.10 -19.35
N MET A 50 4.19 -11.28 -18.61
CA MET A 50 2.91 -11.77 -19.13
C MET A 50 2.34 -10.79 -20.18
N LYS A 51 2.35 -9.48 -19.89
CA LYS A 51 1.91 -8.45 -20.84
C LYS A 51 2.77 -8.40 -22.11
N ALA A 52 4.09 -8.63 -21.98
CA ALA A 52 5.02 -8.58 -23.11
C ALA A 52 5.12 -9.90 -23.88
N GLY A 53 4.59 -11.02 -23.37
CA GLY A 53 4.76 -12.37 -23.91
C GLY A 53 6.22 -12.88 -23.86
N LYS A 54 7.07 -12.23 -23.09
CA LYS A 54 8.49 -12.56 -22.92
C LYS A 54 9.04 -12.01 -21.61
N ARG A 55 10.17 -12.55 -21.14
CA ARG A 55 10.86 -12.02 -19.97
C ARG A 55 11.27 -10.57 -20.19
N VAL A 56 10.94 -9.68 -19.23
CA VAL A 56 11.27 -8.26 -19.22
C VAL A 56 12.16 -7.97 -18.03
N VAL A 57 13.11 -7.06 -18.16
CA VAL A 57 13.89 -6.50 -17.06
C VAL A 57 13.25 -5.18 -16.67
N LEU A 58 12.87 -5.03 -15.40
CA LEU A 58 12.38 -3.78 -14.86
C LEU A 58 13.56 -2.81 -14.65
N ASP A 59 13.35 -1.53 -14.91
CA ASP A 59 14.37 -0.51 -14.69
C ASP A 59 14.70 -0.39 -13.19
N GLU A 60 13.67 -0.36 -12.36
CA GLU A 60 13.76 -0.25 -10.90
C GLU A 60 12.85 -1.26 -10.22
N VAL A 61 13.08 -1.51 -8.93
CA VAL A 61 12.22 -2.30 -8.06
C VAL A 61 12.16 -1.65 -6.69
N GLY A 62 10.97 -1.67 -6.07
CA GLY A 62 10.79 -1.23 -4.71
C GLY A 62 11.46 -2.17 -3.70
N ILE A 63 11.83 -1.63 -2.54
CA ILE A 63 12.57 -2.36 -1.50
C ILE A 63 11.70 -2.71 -0.29
N PHE A 64 10.45 -2.26 -0.25
CA PHE A 64 9.57 -2.53 0.89
C PHE A 64 9.29 -4.02 1.05
N ALA A 65 8.95 -4.72 -0.03
CA ALA A 65 8.79 -6.17 -0.05
C ALA A 65 10.07 -6.85 -0.58
N ASP A 66 11.18 -6.71 0.14
CA ASP A 66 12.53 -7.11 -0.28
C ASP A 66 12.64 -8.59 -0.69
N GLY A 67 11.88 -9.50 -0.03
CA GLY A 67 11.83 -10.91 -0.39
C GLY A 67 11.33 -11.19 -1.82
N VAL A 68 10.69 -10.22 -2.47
CA VAL A 68 10.20 -10.30 -3.86
C VAL A 68 10.73 -9.20 -4.78
N ALA A 69 11.67 -8.38 -4.32
CA ALA A 69 12.27 -7.28 -5.07
C ALA A 69 13.20 -7.80 -6.20
N VAL A 70 12.62 -8.29 -7.28
CA VAL A 70 13.33 -8.94 -8.38
C VAL A 70 13.05 -8.24 -9.71
N LYS A 71 14.11 -7.78 -10.39
CA LYS A 71 13.99 -7.07 -11.67
C LYS A 71 13.49 -7.93 -12.83
N GLN A 72 13.66 -9.23 -12.79
CA GLN A 72 13.28 -10.11 -13.88
C GLN A 72 12.90 -11.49 -13.36
N ILE A 73 11.78 -12.01 -13.85
CA ILE A 73 11.38 -13.41 -13.59
C ILE A 73 12.45 -14.39 -14.07
N GLY A 74 12.68 -15.48 -13.33
CA GLY A 74 13.63 -16.52 -13.70
C GLY A 74 13.30 -17.16 -15.05
N LYS A 75 14.30 -17.67 -15.75
CA LYS A 75 14.12 -18.29 -17.08
C LYS A 75 13.17 -19.50 -17.03
N TYR A 76 13.46 -20.46 -16.16
CA TYR A 76 12.62 -21.66 -16.03
C TYR A 76 11.25 -21.37 -15.39
N PRO A 77 11.13 -20.54 -14.34
CA PRO A 77 9.84 -20.11 -13.86
C PRO A 77 8.96 -19.49 -14.92
N TRP A 78 9.52 -18.64 -15.79
CA TRP A 78 8.76 -18.02 -16.88
C TRP A 78 8.15 -19.07 -17.83
N GLU A 79 8.93 -20.08 -18.26
CA GLU A 79 8.42 -21.12 -19.15
C GLU A 79 7.22 -21.90 -18.58
N ILE A 80 7.13 -21.98 -17.25
CA ILE A 80 6.01 -22.62 -16.57
C ILE A 80 4.87 -21.62 -16.34
N CYS A 81 5.17 -20.42 -15.83
CA CYS A 81 4.16 -19.44 -15.47
C CYS A 81 3.32 -18.99 -16.66
N LYS A 82 3.92 -18.79 -17.81
CA LYS A 82 3.20 -18.33 -19.03
C LYS A 82 2.04 -19.24 -19.45
N ASP A 83 2.11 -20.55 -19.09
CA ASP A 83 1.13 -21.56 -19.49
C ASP A 83 0.20 -21.99 -18.35
N HIS A 84 0.57 -21.71 -17.08
CA HIS A 84 -0.12 -22.24 -15.90
C HIS A 84 -0.61 -21.20 -14.89
N VAL A 85 -0.20 -19.95 -15.02
CA VAL A 85 -0.69 -18.86 -14.18
C VAL A 85 -1.84 -18.18 -14.89
N ASP A 86 -3.01 -18.12 -14.23
CA ASP A 86 -4.23 -17.59 -14.85
C ASP A 86 -4.23 -16.05 -14.84
N GLU A 87 -3.67 -15.44 -13.77
CA GLU A 87 -3.67 -13.98 -13.59
C GLU A 87 -2.52 -13.53 -12.71
N VAL A 88 -2.13 -12.26 -12.85
CA VAL A 88 -1.20 -11.59 -11.91
C VAL A 88 -1.85 -10.29 -11.44
N ILE A 89 -2.00 -10.15 -10.12
CA ILE A 89 -2.53 -8.96 -9.43
C ILE A 89 -1.36 -8.20 -8.81
N THR A 90 -1.33 -6.89 -8.98
CA THR A 90 -0.40 -6.02 -8.28
C THR A 90 -1.07 -5.36 -7.10
N VAL A 91 -0.33 -5.14 -6.00
CA VAL A 91 -0.80 -4.52 -4.76
C VAL A 91 0.14 -3.40 -4.34
N SER A 92 -0.43 -2.35 -3.76
CA SER A 92 0.33 -1.23 -3.22
C SER A 92 0.98 -1.56 -1.88
N THR A 93 1.95 -0.75 -1.46
CA THR A 93 2.56 -0.85 -0.13
C THR A 93 1.53 -0.75 1.00
N ASP A 94 0.51 0.09 0.84
CA ASP A 94 -0.55 0.26 1.84
C ASP A 94 -1.44 -0.99 1.94
N GLU A 95 -1.78 -1.60 0.80
CA GLU A 95 -2.52 -2.88 0.76
C GLU A 95 -1.72 -4.02 1.42
N ILE A 96 -0.40 -4.03 1.24
CA ILE A 96 0.48 -5.00 1.91
C ILE A 96 0.49 -4.76 3.43
N CYS A 97 0.62 -3.51 3.89
CA CYS A 97 0.58 -3.16 5.31
C CYS A 97 -0.73 -3.57 5.97
N ALA A 98 -1.87 -3.32 5.30
CA ALA A 98 -3.18 -3.75 5.77
C ALA A 98 -3.27 -5.28 5.88
N ALA A 99 -2.73 -6.02 4.92
CA ALA A 99 -2.69 -7.48 4.97
C ALA A 99 -1.81 -8.03 6.11
N ILE A 100 -0.69 -7.38 6.43
CA ILE A 100 0.15 -7.74 7.58
C ILE A 100 -0.63 -7.57 8.89
N LYS A 101 -1.41 -6.49 9.03
CA LYS A 101 -2.28 -6.26 10.18
C LYS A 101 -3.33 -7.36 10.30
N ASP A 102 -4.04 -7.68 9.21
CA ASP A 102 -5.06 -8.74 9.23
C ASP A 102 -4.47 -10.08 9.68
N VAL A 103 -3.30 -10.46 9.13
CA VAL A 103 -2.60 -11.69 9.56
C VAL A 103 -2.29 -11.64 11.05
N PHE A 104 -1.81 -10.50 11.56
CA PHE A 104 -1.51 -10.35 12.98
C PHE A 104 -2.76 -10.42 13.85
N GLU A 105 -3.85 -9.75 13.47
CA GLU A 105 -5.09 -9.73 14.24
C GLU A 105 -5.72 -11.13 14.33
N ASP A 106 -5.68 -11.87 13.25
CA ASP A 106 -6.28 -13.21 13.19
C ASP A 106 -5.41 -14.31 13.82
N THR A 107 -4.09 -14.23 13.66
CA THR A 107 -3.19 -15.35 14.02
C THR A 107 -2.21 -15.02 15.14
N ARG A 108 -2.04 -13.75 15.49
CA ARG A 108 -0.97 -13.23 16.37
C ARG A 108 0.44 -13.51 15.83
N SER A 109 0.56 -13.78 14.53
CA SER A 109 1.83 -13.93 13.83
C SER A 109 2.10 -12.71 12.97
N ILE A 110 3.38 -12.30 12.88
CA ILE A 110 3.78 -11.18 12.04
C ILE A 110 4.35 -11.74 10.74
N ALA A 111 3.69 -11.45 9.61
CA ALA A 111 4.23 -11.76 8.30
C ALA A 111 5.18 -10.67 7.83
N GLU A 112 6.22 -11.03 7.10
CA GLU A 112 7.00 -10.05 6.33
C GLU A 112 6.18 -9.49 5.16
N PRO A 113 6.55 -8.34 4.57
CA PRO A 113 5.82 -7.76 3.43
C PRO A 113 5.64 -8.73 2.26
N ALA A 114 6.68 -9.45 1.86
CA ALA A 114 6.59 -10.47 0.83
C ALA A 114 5.67 -11.64 1.22
N GLY A 115 5.65 -12.00 2.50
CA GLY A 115 4.82 -13.07 3.05
C GLY A 115 3.34 -12.74 3.05
N ALA A 116 2.96 -11.48 3.20
CA ALA A 116 1.56 -11.01 3.26
C ALA A 116 0.94 -10.77 1.88
N LEU A 117 1.70 -10.78 0.80
CA LEU A 117 1.22 -10.49 -0.56
C LEU A 117 0.00 -11.32 -0.95
N GLY A 118 0.02 -12.62 -0.67
CA GLY A 118 -1.11 -13.49 -1.00
C GLY A 118 -2.41 -13.02 -0.37
N VAL A 119 -2.39 -12.56 0.89
CA VAL A 119 -3.56 -12.02 1.60
C VAL A 119 -4.00 -10.69 1.01
N ALA A 120 -3.05 -9.78 0.70
CA ALA A 120 -3.35 -8.52 0.02
C ALA A 120 -4.03 -8.77 -1.34
N GLY A 121 -3.53 -9.74 -2.11
CA GLY A 121 -4.11 -10.16 -3.38
C GLY A 121 -5.54 -10.69 -3.24
N ILE A 122 -5.83 -11.49 -2.21
CA ILE A 122 -7.20 -11.97 -1.92
C ILE A 122 -8.14 -10.78 -1.68
N LYS A 123 -7.76 -9.82 -0.83
CA LYS A 123 -8.60 -8.65 -0.52
C LYS A 123 -8.94 -7.88 -1.79
N LYS A 124 -7.93 -7.58 -2.60
CA LYS A 124 -8.10 -6.87 -3.89
C LYS A 124 -8.96 -7.66 -4.88
N TYR A 125 -8.78 -8.97 -4.95
CA TYR A 125 -9.58 -9.85 -5.81
C TYR A 125 -11.05 -9.87 -5.40
N ILE A 126 -11.35 -10.02 -4.10
CA ILE A 126 -12.73 -9.99 -3.58
C ILE A 126 -13.38 -8.64 -3.87
N GLU A 127 -12.68 -7.52 -3.66
CA GLU A 127 -13.21 -6.17 -3.94
C GLU A 127 -13.53 -5.99 -5.43
N ARG A 128 -12.67 -6.48 -6.32
CA ARG A 128 -12.83 -6.36 -7.76
C ARG A 128 -13.92 -7.28 -8.33
N GLU A 129 -13.88 -8.56 -7.99
CA GLU A 129 -14.74 -9.60 -8.56
C GLU A 129 -16.07 -9.77 -7.82
N LYS A 130 -16.22 -9.14 -6.64
CA LYS A 130 -17.40 -9.29 -5.77
C LYS A 130 -17.68 -10.75 -5.41
N VAL A 131 -16.63 -11.52 -5.17
CA VAL A 131 -16.72 -12.96 -4.87
C VAL A 131 -17.32 -13.17 -3.49
N GLU A 132 -18.34 -14.01 -3.38
CA GLU A 132 -19.00 -14.38 -2.14
C GLU A 132 -19.12 -15.91 -2.02
N GLY A 133 -18.89 -16.43 -0.81
CA GLY A 133 -19.07 -17.85 -0.50
C GLY A 133 -18.02 -18.80 -1.07
N GLU A 134 -16.99 -18.30 -1.75
CA GLU A 134 -15.94 -19.09 -2.37
C GLU A 134 -14.78 -19.37 -1.39
N ASN A 135 -14.05 -20.45 -1.64
CA ASN A 135 -12.84 -20.76 -0.88
C ASN A 135 -11.61 -20.24 -1.62
N LEU A 136 -10.97 -19.23 -1.03
CA LEU A 136 -9.75 -18.61 -1.51
C LEU A 136 -8.58 -19.00 -0.59
N ILE A 137 -7.43 -19.32 -1.14
CA ILE A 137 -6.25 -19.72 -0.39
C ILE A 137 -5.12 -18.74 -0.69
N ALA A 138 -4.41 -18.26 0.33
CA ALA A 138 -3.18 -17.49 0.17
C ALA A 138 -1.97 -18.26 0.69
N THR A 139 -0.83 -18.09 0.05
CA THR A 139 0.44 -18.46 0.66
C THR A 139 0.88 -17.39 1.64
N LEU A 140 1.15 -17.79 2.88
CA LEU A 140 1.83 -16.97 3.89
C LEU A 140 3.28 -17.47 3.94
N SER A 141 4.19 -16.83 3.19
CA SER A 141 5.47 -17.45 2.82
C SER A 141 6.64 -17.12 3.72
N GLY A 142 6.53 -16.08 4.56
CA GLY A 142 7.66 -15.71 5.42
C GLY A 142 7.32 -14.71 6.52
N ALA A 143 8.25 -14.59 7.48
CA ALA A 143 8.14 -13.72 8.65
C ALA A 143 9.50 -13.07 9.02
N ASN A 144 10.42 -12.94 8.05
CA ASN A 144 11.72 -12.31 8.24
C ASN A 144 11.59 -10.78 8.24
N MET A 145 11.13 -10.24 9.35
CA MET A 145 10.87 -8.80 9.50
C MET A 145 11.69 -8.22 10.64
N ASN A 146 12.31 -7.07 10.38
CA ASN A 146 12.92 -6.25 11.44
C ASN A 146 11.85 -5.55 12.27
N PHE A 147 12.04 -5.51 13.57
CA PHE A 147 11.07 -4.93 14.51
C PHE A 147 10.81 -3.43 14.25
N ASP A 148 11.82 -2.70 13.80
CA ASP A 148 11.71 -1.27 13.48
C ASP A 148 10.72 -1.00 12.32
N ARG A 149 10.52 -1.95 11.42
CA ARG A 149 9.53 -1.84 10.33
C ARG A 149 8.09 -1.89 10.81
N LEU A 150 7.82 -2.44 12.00
CA LEU A 150 6.45 -2.54 12.52
C LEU A 150 5.81 -1.17 12.72
N ARG A 151 6.61 -0.17 13.11
CA ARG A 151 6.12 1.21 13.21
C ARG A 151 5.64 1.73 11.87
N TYR A 152 6.46 1.61 10.84
CA TYR A 152 6.13 2.02 9.48
C TYR A 152 4.86 1.32 8.97
N ILE A 153 4.74 0.01 9.19
CA ILE A 153 3.57 -0.79 8.81
C ILE A 153 2.33 -0.30 9.56
N SER A 154 2.41 -0.10 10.87
CA SER A 154 1.30 0.38 11.68
C SER A 154 0.77 1.75 11.21
N GLU A 155 1.68 2.67 10.89
CA GLU A 155 1.32 4.00 10.39
C GLU A 155 0.64 3.97 9.01
N ARG A 156 1.00 3.00 8.15
CA ARG A 156 0.41 2.88 6.79
C ARG A 156 -0.85 2.03 6.72
N THR A 157 -1.11 1.22 7.72
CA THR A 157 -2.24 0.28 7.70
C THR A 157 -3.59 0.99 7.62
N GLU A 158 -3.78 2.06 8.36
CA GLU A 158 -5.04 2.83 8.35
C GLU A 158 -5.34 3.42 6.96
N VAL A 159 -4.29 3.79 6.21
CA VAL A 159 -4.40 4.24 4.81
C VAL A 159 -4.74 3.08 3.89
N GLY A 160 -4.07 1.93 4.04
CA GLY A 160 -4.32 0.72 3.25
C GLY A 160 -5.72 0.13 3.45
N GLU A 161 -6.32 0.35 4.64
CA GLU A 161 -7.71 0.02 4.92
C GLU A 161 -8.69 1.09 4.42
N LYS A 162 -8.20 2.17 3.79
CA LYS A 162 -9.01 3.31 3.35
C LYS A 162 -9.85 3.90 4.49
N ARG A 163 -9.26 3.99 5.69
CA ARG A 163 -9.88 4.54 6.91
C ARG A 163 -9.37 5.91 7.29
N GLU A 164 -8.40 6.43 6.56
CA GLU A 164 -7.80 7.74 6.78
C GLU A 164 -7.70 8.50 5.46
N ALA A 165 -8.07 9.78 5.49
CA ALA A 165 -7.78 10.74 4.44
C ALA A 165 -6.70 11.71 4.91
N ILE A 166 -5.67 11.95 4.09
CA ILE A 166 -4.61 12.90 4.36
C ILE A 166 -4.79 14.11 3.46
N LEU A 167 -5.06 15.26 4.09
CA LEU A 167 -5.42 16.48 3.39
C LEU A 167 -4.50 17.64 3.76
N ALA A 168 -4.18 18.48 2.77
CA ALA A 168 -3.68 19.83 3.01
C ALA A 168 -4.85 20.81 2.83
N VAL A 169 -5.16 21.57 3.88
CA VAL A 169 -6.30 22.49 3.90
C VAL A 169 -5.81 23.90 4.23
N THR A 170 -6.18 24.87 3.39
CA THR A 170 -5.87 26.27 3.66
C THR A 170 -6.99 26.88 4.50
N ILE A 171 -6.63 27.45 5.65
CA ILE A 171 -7.54 28.16 6.56
C ILE A 171 -7.11 29.62 6.72
N PRO A 172 -8.05 30.56 7.00
CA PRO A 172 -7.69 31.92 7.31
C PRO A 172 -6.89 32.02 8.62
N GLU A 173 -5.81 32.85 8.64
CA GLU A 173 -5.02 33.12 9.84
C GLU A 173 -5.72 34.15 10.72
N LYS A 174 -6.76 33.71 11.41
CA LYS A 174 -7.53 34.54 12.35
C LYS A 174 -8.05 33.75 13.55
N PRO A 175 -8.23 34.40 14.73
CA PRO A 175 -8.77 33.74 15.90
C PRO A 175 -10.10 33.02 15.59
N GLY A 176 -10.19 31.74 15.98
CA GLY A 176 -11.39 30.92 15.78
C GLY A 176 -11.47 30.16 14.45
N ALA A 177 -10.60 30.43 13.47
CA ALA A 177 -10.60 29.72 12.16
C ALA A 177 -10.44 28.22 12.32
N PHE A 178 -9.53 27.78 13.17
CA PHE A 178 -9.34 26.35 13.46
C PHE A 178 -10.59 25.70 14.07
N LYS A 179 -11.25 26.37 15.01
CA LYS A 179 -12.50 25.86 15.57
C LYS A 179 -13.62 25.73 14.52
N THR A 180 -13.68 26.68 13.59
CA THR A 180 -14.61 26.61 12.45
C THR A 180 -14.31 25.44 11.55
N PHE A 181 -13.03 25.20 11.25
CA PHE A 181 -12.58 24.04 10.49
C PHE A 181 -12.96 22.72 11.18
N ILE A 182 -12.69 22.57 12.50
CA ILE A 182 -13.04 21.36 13.24
C ILE A 182 -14.56 21.09 13.18
N ASN A 183 -15.38 22.14 13.25
CA ASN A 183 -16.83 21.98 13.12
C ASN A 183 -17.25 21.49 11.72
N ALA A 184 -16.55 21.91 10.68
CA ALA A 184 -16.79 21.45 9.30
C ALA A 184 -16.43 19.97 9.07
N LEU A 185 -15.66 19.34 9.96
CA LEU A 185 -15.36 17.90 9.89
C LEU A 185 -16.51 17.01 10.38
N HIS A 186 -17.65 17.55 10.80
CA HIS A 186 -18.84 16.81 11.23
C HIS A 186 -18.57 15.68 12.24
N LYS A 187 -17.74 15.94 13.26
CA LYS A 187 -17.32 15.00 14.32
C LYS A 187 -16.40 13.86 13.86
N ARG A 188 -15.83 13.92 12.67
CA ARG A 188 -14.77 12.96 12.27
C ARG A 188 -13.54 13.16 13.16
N SER A 189 -12.88 12.09 13.52
CA SER A 189 -11.66 12.14 14.34
C SER A 189 -10.47 12.60 13.51
N ILE A 190 -9.64 13.45 14.09
CA ILE A 190 -8.34 13.81 13.55
C ILE A 190 -7.33 12.79 14.07
N THR A 191 -6.59 12.16 13.18
CA THR A 191 -5.55 11.18 13.50
C THR A 191 -4.19 11.85 13.59
N GLU A 192 -3.93 12.81 12.69
CA GLU A 192 -2.70 13.57 12.62
C GLU A 192 -3.00 15.05 12.35
N PHE A 193 -2.14 15.91 12.89
CA PHE A 193 -2.32 17.35 12.71
C PHE A 193 -0.97 18.06 12.68
N ASN A 194 -0.75 18.84 11.62
CA ASN A 194 0.39 19.72 11.48
C ASN A 194 -0.05 21.09 10.97
N TYR A 195 0.33 22.12 11.68
CA TYR A 195 -0.01 23.50 11.34
C TYR A 195 1.20 24.19 10.74
N ARG A 196 1.04 24.71 9.51
CA ARG A 196 2.05 25.52 8.84
C ARG A 196 1.51 26.93 8.61
N TYR A 197 2.14 27.88 9.22
CA TYR A 197 1.93 29.28 8.93
C TYR A 197 2.47 29.58 7.53
N ALA A 198 1.60 30.00 6.62
CA ALA A 198 1.99 30.31 5.23
C ALA A 198 2.30 31.79 5.04
N ASP A 199 1.40 32.65 5.49
CA ASP A 199 1.52 34.11 5.44
C ASP A 199 0.64 34.75 6.52
N ALA A 200 0.58 36.10 6.55
CA ALA A 200 -0.20 36.85 7.57
C ALA A 200 -1.73 36.67 7.43
N THR A 201 -2.21 36.07 6.34
CA THR A 201 -3.63 35.95 6.02
C THR A 201 -4.13 34.51 6.01
N ASN A 202 -3.26 33.57 5.68
CA ASN A 202 -3.61 32.17 5.52
C ASN A 202 -2.58 31.24 6.16
N ALA A 203 -3.07 30.13 6.68
CA ALA A 203 -2.26 29.00 7.11
C ALA A 203 -2.64 27.75 6.34
N THR A 204 -1.67 26.87 6.08
CA THR A 204 -1.93 25.55 5.56
C THR A 204 -1.82 24.54 6.70
N ILE A 205 -2.90 23.80 6.92
CA ILE A 205 -2.90 22.67 7.84
C ILE A 205 -2.76 21.37 7.05
N PHE A 206 -1.88 20.51 7.52
CA PHE A 206 -1.80 19.12 7.07
C PHE A 206 -2.51 18.26 8.12
N VAL A 207 -3.49 17.50 7.70
CA VAL A 207 -4.37 16.80 8.63
C VAL A 207 -4.69 15.39 8.11
N GLY A 208 -4.55 14.40 9.02
CA GLY A 208 -5.12 13.07 8.86
C GLY A 208 -6.51 13.04 9.47
N ILE A 209 -7.50 12.53 8.76
CA ILE A 209 -8.90 12.49 9.18
C ILE A 209 -9.42 11.08 9.01
N GLN A 210 -9.99 10.54 10.09
CA GLN A 210 -10.61 9.22 10.05
C GLN A 210 -11.89 9.25 9.19
N ILE A 211 -11.98 8.29 8.26
CA ILE A 211 -13.12 8.07 7.37
C ILE A 211 -13.72 6.68 7.58
N ALA A 212 -14.96 6.48 7.12
CA ALA A 212 -15.59 5.17 7.17
C ALA A 212 -14.81 4.16 6.28
N ALA A 213 -14.76 2.90 6.70
CA ALA A 213 -14.13 1.83 5.94
C ALA A 213 -14.76 1.70 4.54
N GLY A 214 -13.94 1.42 3.52
CA GLY A 214 -14.39 1.26 2.13
C GLY A 214 -14.24 2.50 1.24
N GLY A 215 -13.71 3.61 1.76
CA GLY A 215 -13.26 4.76 0.95
C GLY A 215 -14.32 5.75 0.49
N HIS A 216 -15.61 5.42 0.55
CA HIS A 216 -16.71 6.31 0.12
C HIS A 216 -16.80 7.62 0.91
N GLY A 217 -16.24 7.66 2.12
CA GLY A 217 -16.22 8.88 2.93
C GLY A 217 -15.10 9.88 2.59
N ARG A 218 -14.13 9.53 1.75
CA ARG A 218 -13.00 10.41 1.35
C ARG A 218 -13.46 11.50 0.39
N GLU A 219 -14.14 11.10 -0.66
CA GLU A 219 -14.67 12.01 -1.68
C GLU A 219 -15.70 12.95 -1.09
N ASP A 220 -16.62 12.42 -0.28
CA ASP A 220 -17.62 13.21 0.44
C ASP A 220 -16.94 14.22 1.37
N LEU A 221 -15.92 13.82 2.14
CA LEU A 221 -15.19 14.73 3.03
C LEU A 221 -14.52 15.88 2.26
N VAL A 222 -13.85 15.58 1.14
CA VAL A 222 -13.19 16.59 0.30
C VAL A 222 -14.23 17.54 -0.28
N GLN A 223 -15.36 17.02 -0.72
CA GLN A 223 -16.47 17.80 -1.24
C GLN A 223 -17.08 18.70 -0.16
N ASP A 224 -17.42 18.15 1.02
CA ASP A 224 -17.98 18.91 2.16
C ASP A 224 -17.10 20.11 2.55
N LEU A 225 -15.76 19.88 2.59
CA LEU A 225 -14.81 20.93 2.93
C LEU A 225 -14.73 22.00 1.83
N ARG A 226 -14.76 21.62 0.55
CA ARG A 226 -14.78 22.58 -0.57
C ARG A 226 -16.06 23.40 -0.59
N GLU A 227 -17.21 22.79 -0.33
CA GLU A 227 -18.51 23.48 -0.21
C GLU A 227 -18.54 24.43 0.99
N SER A 228 -17.81 24.10 2.06
CA SER A 228 -17.58 24.99 3.21
C SER A 228 -16.60 26.13 2.93
N GLY A 229 -16.09 26.25 1.70
CA GLY A 229 -15.21 27.34 1.25
C GLY A 229 -13.73 27.13 1.52
N TYR A 230 -13.28 25.91 1.85
CA TYR A 230 -11.87 25.61 2.05
C TYR A 230 -11.17 25.21 0.74
N SER A 231 -9.93 25.66 0.58
CA SER A 231 -9.04 25.08 -0.44
C SER A 231 -8.46 23.79 0.10
N VAL A 232 -8.73 22.68 -0.58
CA VAL A 232 -8.35 21.33 -0.14
C VAL A 232 -7.57 20.61 -1.22
N VAL A 233 -6.37 20.15 -0.86
CA VAL A 233 -5.56 19.22 -1.67
C VAL A 233 -5.59 17.86 -0.98
N ASP A 234 -6.04 16.86 -1.70
CA ASP A 234 -6.03 15.48 -1.24
C ASP A 234 -4.64 14.87 -1.49
N LEU A 235 -4.00 14.44 -0.42
CA LEU A 235 -2.66 13.88 -0.40
C LEU A 235 -2.63 12.40 0.05
N THR A 236 -3.79 11.78 0.15
CA THR A 236 -3.94 10.42 0.68
C THR A 236 -3.10 9.39 -0.09
N ASP A 237 -2.90 9.58 -1.39
CA ASP A 237 -2.11 8.68 -2.21
C ASP A 237 -0.63 9.11 -2.34
N SER A 238 -0.22 10.19 -1.65
CA SER A 238 1.15 10.69 -1.66
C SER A 238 1.97 10.12 -0.51
N ASP A 239 2.92 9.23 -0.79
CA ASP A 239 3.82 8.65 0.20
C ASP A 239 4.66 9.69 0.92
N LEU A 240 5.14 10.69 0.18
CA LEU A 240 5.89 11.81 0.74
C LEU A 240 5.06 12.61 1.74
N ALA A 241 3.80 12.89 1.42
CA ALA A 241 2.90 13.63 2.30
C ALA A 241 2.58 12.81 3.59
N LYS A 242 2.36 11.51 3.47
CA LYS A 242 2.12 10.62 4.62
C LYS A 242 3.26 10.66 5.63
N GLN A 243 4.50 10.56 5.16
CA GLN A 243 5.68 10.65 6.01
C GLN A 243 5.87 12.05 6.58
N HIS A 244 5.67 13.08 5.76
CA HIS A 244 5.84 14.47 6.15
C HIS A 244 4.90 14.89 7.28
N ILE A 245 3.63 14.50 7.21
CA ILE A 245 2.63 14.84 8.23
C ILE A 245 2.96 14.20 9.57
N ARG A 246 3.44 12.95 9.57
CA ARG A 246 3.69 12.18 10.80
C ARG A 246 5.00 12.50 11.50
N HIS A 247 5.97 13.07 10.79
CA HIS A 247 7.32 13.28 11.31
C HIS A 247 7.77 14.74 11.37
N MET A 248 6.94 15.68 10.91
CA MET A 248 7.27 17.09 11.00
C MET A 248 6.78 17.72 12.31
N VAL A 249 7.67 18.47 12.95
CA VAL A 249 7.31 19.38 14.04
C VAL A 249 6.78 20.68 13.44
N GLY A 250 5.60 21.15 13.84
CA GLY A 250 5.05 22.43 13.42
C GLY A 250 5.97 23.59 13.77
N GLY A 251 5.99 24.63 12.95
CA GLY A 251 6.80 25.81 13.16
C GLY A 251 6.82 26.76 11.96
N HIS A 252 7.47 27.91 12.12
CA HIS A 252 7.75 28.85 11.04
C HIS A 252 8.75 28.26 10.06
N ALA A 253 8.36 28.05 8.83
CA ALA A 253 9.31 27.83 7.75
C ALA A 253 9.82 29.20 7.23
N PRO A 254 11.13 29.39 7.08
CA PRO A 254 11.63 30.58 6.38
C PRO A 254 11.08 30.55 4.95
N THR A 255 10.84 31.75 4.39
CA THR A 255 10.38 31.89 3.01
C THR A 255 11.50 31.40 2.06
N ILE A 256 11.36 30.19 1.53
CA ILE A 256 12.32 29.58 0.60
C ILE A 256 11.69 29.61 -0.78
N THR A 257 12.34 30.26 -1.74
CA THR A 257 11.81 30.47 -3.10
C THR A 257 12.03 29.29 -4.05
N ASN A 258 12.94 28.35 -3.73
CA ASN A 258 13.30 27.20 -4.57
C ASN A 258 13.47 25.92 -3.74
N GLU A 259 12.50 25.59 -2.89
CA GLU A 259 12.52 24.37 -2.10
C GLU A 259 12.29 23.15 -3.01
N LYS A 260 13.16 22.14 -2.86
CA LYS A 260 12.96 20.80 -3.41
C LYS A 260 12.98 19.82 -2.27
N VAL A 261 11.98 18.97 -2.22
CA VAL A 261 11.89 17.89 -1.22
C VAL A 261 12.28 16.59 -1.90
N PHE A 262 13.21 15.86 -1.29
CA PHE A 262 13.65 14.56 -1.78
C PHE A 262 13.35 13.51 -0.72
N GLN A 263 12.79 12.39 -1.14
CA GLN A 263 12.67 11.19 -0.34
C GLN A 263 13.73 10.19 -0.80
N PHE A 264 14.46 9.62 0.15
CA PHE A 264 15.45 8.58 -0.13
C PHE A 264 15.08 7.33 0.63
N GLU A 265 15.03 6.20 -0.05
CA GLU A 265 14.93 4.89 0.56
C GLU A 265 16.28 4.17 0.44
N PHE A 266 16.78 3.68 1.57
CA PHE A 266 18.05 2.97 1.61
C PHE A 266 17.80 1.50 1.95
N PRO A 267 18.47 0.55 1.28
CA PRO A 267 18.47 -0.84 1.71
C PRO A 267 19.09 -0.95 3.11
N GLU A 268 18.62 -1.89 3.91
CA GLU A 268 19.02 -2.08 5.32
C GLU A 268 20.50 -2.42 5.61
N PRO A 269 21.33 -2.95 4.67
CA PRO A 269 22.70 -3.32 5.03
C PRO A 269 23.51 -2.13 5.54
N PRO A 270 24.35 -2.34 6.58
CA PRO A 270 25.18 -1.30 7.14
C PRO A 270 26.05 -0.62 6.07
N GLY A 271 26.12 0.69 6.10
CA GLY A 271 26.93 1.49 5.17
C GLY A 271 26.27 1.84 3.84
N ALA A 272 24.96 1.58 3.63
CA ALA A 272 24.25 1.99 2.42
C ALA A 272 24.34 3.51 2.17
N LEU A 273 24.27 4.33 3.23
CA LEU A 273 24.43 5.79 3.17
C LEU A 273 25.83 6.25 2.72
N LEU A 274 26.87 5.42 2.91
CA LEU A 274 28.26 5.78 2.52
C LEU A 274 28.52 5.64 1.02
N LYS A 275 27.56 5.11 0.25
CA LYS A 275 27.64 4.94 -1.20
C LYS A 275 26.94 6.06 -1.97
N PHE A 276 26.35 7.01 -1.24
CA PHE A 276 25.73 8.24 -1.76
C PHE A 276 26.69 9.43 -1.52
#